data_55ff634aa4e26b16311752552f9e9e2e
#
_entry.id   55ff634aa4e26b16311752552f9e9e2e
#
_cell.length_a   1.000
_cell.length_b   1.000
_cell.length_c   1.000
_cell.angle_alpha   90.00
_cell.angle_beta   90.00
_cell.angle_gamma   90.00
#
_symmetry.space_group_name_H-M   'P 1'
#
loop_
_entity.id
_entity.type
_entity.pdbx_description
1 polymer ?
#
loop_
_entity_poly.entity_id
_entity_poly.type
_entity_poly.pdbx_seq_one_letter_code
_entity_poly.pdbx_strand_id
1 'polypeptide(L)'
;MHFARSLPLDKALDPDTLLAYRMNGELLEPSHGFPLRLFVPGWYGVASVKWLSRIEVVDRPFKGYYQTVKYTIQRRTGRGQDAVVVGPMAVKSEIVRPHSGEVLGIGTNRLFGVAWAGPDAVAGVEISLDSGRSWLEAQLIGPRAPYSWTMWEYLWEVADPGDYTVLSRATSNGGQVQPTRHDPLNGGYQIHFSRPRTVRVERSRRVHDAPTTAELLQYDMNAFAEENTRFPLDVALEFGGGEGI
;
A
#
# COMPACT_ATOMS: atom_id res chain seq x y z
N MET A 1 16.85 7.30 -22.43
CA MET A 1 15.96 8.33 -21.81
C MET A 1 16.21 8.29 -20.31
N HIS A 2 16.52 9.44 -19.68
CA HIS A 2 16.76 9.47 -18.23
C HIS A 2 15.42 9.47 -17.47
N PHE A 3 15.38 8.74 -16.35
CA PHE A 3 14.25 8.79 -15.44
C PHE A 3 14.26 10.13 -14.68
N ALA A 4 13.16 10.86 -14.72
CA ALA A 4 13.00 12.10 -14.01
C ALA A 4 11.55 12.27 -13.53
N ARG A 5 11.40 12.83 -12.32
CA ARG A 5 10.11 13.12 -11.69
C ARG A 5 10.14 14.54 -11.13
N SER A 6 8.98 15.15 -11.00
CA SER A 6 8.84 16.41 -10.27
C SER A 6 7.92 16.24 -9.06
N LEU A 7 8.16 17.08 -8.08
CA LEU A 7 7.33 17.25 -6.88
C LEU A 7 6.84 18.71 -6.84
N PRO A 8 5.67 18.97 -6.24
CA PRO A 8 5.34 20.31 -5.78
C PRO A 8 6.40 20.83 -4.81
N LEU A 9 6.66 22.14 -4.81
CA LEU A 9 7.74 22.73 -4.02
C LEU A 9 7.54 22.54 -2.51
N ASP A 10 6.29 22.64 -2.03
CA ASP A 10 5.91 22.38 -0.65
C ASP A 10 6.26 20.94 -0.22
N LYS A 11 5.99 19.92 -1.09
CA LYS A 11 6.39 18.55 -0.81
C LYS A 11 7.89 18.31 -0.93
N ALA A 12 8.57 19.02 -1.82
CA ALA A 12 10.02 18.92 -1.95
C ALA A 12 10.76 19.52 -0.75
N LEU A 13 10.18 20.55 -0.11
CA LEU A 13 10.68 21.22 1.09
C LEU A 13 10.15 20.65 2.41
N ASP A 14 9.25 19.67 2.36
CA ASP A 14 8.76 18.94 3.53
C ASP A 14 9.95 18.33 4.28
N PRO A 15 10.07 18.52 5.62
CA PRO A 15 11.19 18.02 6.41
C PRO A 15 11.33 16.49 6.38
N ASP A 16 10.27 15.76 6.06
CA ASP A 16 10.29 14.30 5.92
C ASP A 16 10.69 13.84 4.50
N THR A 17 10.81 14.76 3.54
CA THR A 17 11.36 14.47 2.21
C THR A 17 12.88 14.48 2.28
N LEU A 18 13.51 13.31 2.12
CA LEU A 18 14.91 13.10 2.44
C LEU A 18 15.76 12.80 1.22
N LEU A 19 16.99 13.30 1.24
CA LEU A 19 18.08 12.81 0.42
C LEU A 19 18.88 11.78 1.22
N ALA A 20 18.66 10.51 0.95
CA ALA A 20 19.24 9.42 1.72
C ALA A 20 20.49 8.85 1.01
N TYR A 21 21.56 8.67 1.77
CA TYR A 21 22.80 7.99 1.35
C TYR A 21 23.13 6.78 2.24
N ARG A 22 22.37 6.61 3.34
CA ARG A 22 22.43 5.48 4.27
C ARG A 22 21.04 4.96 4.60
N MET A 23 20.97 3.68 5.00
CA MET A 23 19.77 3.06 5.52
C MET A 23 20.17 2.18 6.71
N ASN A 24 19.53 2.38 7.86
CA ASN A 24 19.82 1.61 9.10
C ASN A 24 21.30 1.68 9.53
N GLY A 25 21.96 2.84 9.32
CA GLY A 25 23.38 3.03 9.69
C GLY A 25 24.39 2.61 8.63
N GLU A 26 24.00 1.81 7.64
CA GLU A 26 24.84 1.33 6.55
C GLU A 26 24.69 2.18 5.29
N LEU A 27 25.71 2.20 4.42
CA LEU A 27 25.60 2.83 3.10
C LEU A 27 24.52 2.12 2.28
N LEU A 28 23.83 2.87 1.44
CA LEU A 28 22.87 2.29 0.51
C LEU A 28 23.55 1.27 -0.40
N GLU A 29 22.88 0.14 -0.59
CA GLU A 29 23.27 -0.78 -1.67
C GLU A 29 22.94 -0.20 -3.05
N PRO A 30 23.62 -0.62 -4.12
CA PRO A 30 23.31 -0.21 -5.49
C PRO A 30 21.83 -0.43 -5.85
N SER A 31 21.24 -1.55 -5.45
CA SER A 31 19.82 -1.89 -5.65
C SER A 31 18.87 -0.91 -4.95
N HIS A 32 19.31 -0.29 -3.85
CA HIS A 32 18.56 0.71 -3.08
C HIS A 32 18.84 2.15 -3.48
N GLY A 33 19.76 2.39 -4.43
CA GLY A 33 19.98 3.69 -5.02
C GLY A 33 21.29 4.37 -4.62
N PHE A 34 22.33 3.61 -4.17
CA PHE A 34 23.66 4.18 -3.94
C PHE A 34 24.15 4.96 -5.19
N PRO A 35 24.80 6.14 -5.04
CA PRO A 35 25.24 6.76 -3.78
C PRO A 35 24.16 7.60 -3.08
N LEU A 36 23.13 8.05 -3.79
CA LEU A 36 22.12 8.97 -3.27
C LEU A 36 20.74 8.66 -3.86
N ARG A 37 19.74 8.68 -3.02
CA ARG A 37 18.35 8.58 -3.45
C ARG A 37 17.48 9.66 -2.83
N LEU A 38 16.41 10.01 -3.52
CA LEU A 38 15.30 10.77 -2.95
C LEU A 38 14.34 9.79 -2.27
N PHE A 39 13.85 10.15 -1.08
CA PHE A 39 12.78 9.45 -0.37
C PHE A 39 11.64 10.43 -0.11
N VAL A 40 10.43 10.09 -0.58
CA VAL A 40 9.22 10.94 -0.52
C VAL A 40 8.13 10.21 0.25
N PRO A 41 8.04 10.37 1.57
CA PRO A 41 7.05 9.69 2.40
C PRO A 41 5.63 10.02 1.99
N GLY A 42 4.73 9.04 2.10
CA GLY A 42 3.31 9.19 1.76
C GLY A 42 3.00 9.23 0.26
N TRP A 43 4.03 9.11 -0.61
CA TRP A 43 3.87 9.05 -2.07
C TRP A 43 4.19 7.65 -2.61
N TYR A 44 3.62 7.31 -3.77
CA TYR A 44 4.02 6.08 -4.45
C TYR A 44 5.51 6.06 -4.75
N GLY A 45 6.12 4.89 -4.63
CA GLY A 45 7.57 4.71 -4.72
C GLY A 45 8.23 5.26 -5.99
N VAL A 46 7.44 5.50 -7.05
CA VAL A 46 7.92 6.15 -8.28
C VAL A 46 8.41 7.58 -8.06
N ALA A 47 7.99 8.25 -6.99
CA ALA A 47 8.47 9.57 -6.62
C ALA A 47 9.85 9.51 -5.91
N SER A 48 10.19 8.39 -5.30
CA SER A 48 11.44 8.19 -4.57
C SER A 48 12.56 7.75 -5.52
N VAL A 49 13.14 8.71 -6.23
CA VAL A 49 14.13 8.48 -7.30
C VAL A 49 15.42 7.90 -6.74
N LYS A 50 15.87 6.74 -7.27
CA LYS A 50 17.16 6.12 -6.99
C LYS A 50 18.24 6.69 -7.91
N TRP A 51 19.52 6.57 -7.50
CA TRP A 51 20.67 7.06 -8.26
C TRP A 51 20.52 8.53 -8.67
N LEU A 52 20.13 9.34 -7.69
CA LEU A 52 19.85 10.76 -7.90
C LEU A 52 21.11 11.48 -8.35
N SER A 53 21.05 12.09 -9.53
CA SER A 53 22.19 12.81 -10.14
C SER A 53 21.94 14.31 -10.32
N ARG A 54 20.68 14.75 -10.30
CA ARG A 54 20.34 16.16 -10.53
C ARG A 54 19.04 16.53 -9.82
N ILE A 55 19.05 17.71 -9.20
CA ILE A 55 17.87 18.40 -8.68
C ILE A 55 17.80 19.77 -9.37
N GLU A 56 16.63 20.13 -9.84
CA GLU A 56 16.41 21.39 -10.54
C GLU A 56 15.11 22.03 -10.07
N VAL A 57 15.14 23.28 -9.71
CA VAL A 57 13.95 24.09 -9.44
C VAL A 57 13.49 24.70 -10.76
N VAL A 58 12.23 24.49 -11.10
CA VAL A 58 11.64 24.95 -12.35
C VAL A 58 10.40 25.79 -12.08
N ASP A 59 10.14 26.77 -12.92
CA ASP A 59 8.99 27.70 -12.83
C ASP A 59 7.77 27.27 -13.64
N ARG A 60 7.83 26.10 -14.25
CA ARG A 60 6.79 25.53 -15.10
C ARG A 60 6.58 24.04 -14.83
N PRO A 61 5.39 23.48 -15.12
CA PRO A 61 5.13 22.05 -14.98
C PRO A 61 6.12 21.21 -15.80
N PHE A 62 6.77 20.27 -15.14
CA PHE A 62 7.68 19.32 -15.77
C PHE A 62 6.91 18.35 -16.68
N LYS A 63 7.32 18.21 -17.95
CA LYS A 63 6.66 17.39 -18.97
C LYS A 63 7.50 16.19 -19.42
N GLY A 64 8.27 15.60 -18.51
CA GLY A 64 9.04 14.39 -18.84
C GLY A 64 8.15 13.16 -19.05
N TYR A 65 8.62 12.21 -19.85
CA TYR A 65 7.87 10.98 -20.21
C TYR A 65 7.32 10.24 -18.99
N TYR A 66 8.14 10.03 -17.96
CA TYR A 66 7.74 9.35 -16.72
C TYR A 66 6.83 10.19 -15.82
N GLN A 67 6.60 11.44 -16.13
CA GLN A 67 5.72 12.35 -15.40
C GLN A 67 4.33 12.43 -16.09
N THR A 68 4.30 12.55 -17.41
CA THR A 68 3.08 12.92 -18.13
C THR A 68 2.53 11.81 -19.02
N VAL A 69 3.28 10.71 -19.21
CA VAL A 69 2.88 9.59 -20.07
C VAL A 69 2.83 8.27 -19.29
N LYS A 70 3.94 7.86 -18.66
CA LYS A 70 4.08 6.51 -18.11
C LYS A 70 3.33 6.32 -16.78
N TYR A 71 3.52 7.20 -15.80
CA TYR A 71 2.94 7.08 -14.47
C TYR A 71 1.79 8.06 -14.28
N THR A 72 0.74 7.87 -15.06
CA THR A 72 -0.50 8.65 -15.01
C THR A 72 -1.70 7.74 -14.89
N ILE A 73 -2.76 8.28 -14.30
CA ILE A 73 -4.09 7.67 -14.22
C ILE A 73 -5.08 8.63 -14.88
N GLN A 74 -6.23 8.13 -15.28
CA GLN A 74 -7.30 8.96 -15.81
C GLN A 74 -8.27 9.34 -14.69
N ARG A 75 -8.61 10.61 -14.59
CA ARG A 75 -9.64 11.11 -13.68
C ARG A 75 -10.83 11.65 -14.48
N ARG A 76 -12.03 11.28 -14.04
CA ARG A 76 -13.25 11.87 -14.59
C ARG A 76 -13.36 13.32 -14.16
N THR A 77 -13.58 14.20 -15.11
CA THR A 77 -13.80 15.63 -14.89
C THR A 77 -15.13 16.03 -15.55
N GLY A 78 -15.64 17.22 -15.23
CA GLY A 78 -16.85 17.74 -15.88
C GLY A 78 -16.71 17.94 -17.39
N ARG A 79 -15.48 17.85 -17.93
CA ARG A 79 -15.15 18.01 -19.37
C ARG A 79 -14.72 16.69 -20.04
N GLY A 80 -14.73 15.56 -19.32
CA GLY A 80 -14.30 14.26 -19.83
C GLY A 80 -13.34 13.54 -18.90
N GLN A 81 -12.15 13.18 -19.38
CA GLN A 81 -11.12 12.50 -18.61
C GLN A 81 -9.79 13.25 -18.78
N ASP A 82 -9.15 13.53 -17.65
CA ASP A 82 -7.84 14.18 -17.60
C ASP A 82 -6.78 13.21 -17.06
N ALA A 83 -5.60 13.23 -17.69
CA ALA A 83 -4.44 12.50 -17.19
C ALA A 83 -3.87 13.17 -15.93
N VAL A 84 -3.82 12.44 -14.83
CA VAL A 84 -3.27 12.92 -13.55
C VAL A 84 -2.05 12.09 -13.19
N VAL A 85 -1.00 12.75 -12.75
CA VAL A 85 0.25 12.10 -12.33
C VAL A 85 0.01 11.24 -11.09
N VAL A 86 0.57 10.03 -11.08
CA VAL A 86 0.64 9.20 -9.88
C VAL A 86 1.57 9.88 -8.86
N GLY A 87 1.02 10.30 -7.75
CA GLY A 87 1.70 11.07 -6.71
C GLY A 87 1.47 10.51 -5.30
N PRO A 88 0.63 11.15 -4.46
CA PRO A 88 0.31 10.65 -3.12
C PRO A 88 -0.32 9.25 -3.15
N MET A 89 0.03 8.41 -2.17
CA MET A 89 -0.59 7.10 -2.01
C MET A 89 -2.06 7.26 -1.59
N ALA A 90 -2.92 6.47 -2.21
CA ALA A 90 -4.32 6.41 -1.83
C ALA A 90 -4.49 5.61 -0.52
N VAL A 91 -5.59 5.90 0.22
CA VAL A 91 -5.96 5.16 1.41
C VAL A 91 -6.19 3.69 1.07
N LYS A 92 -5.65 2.79 1.90
CA LYS A 92 -5.76 1.35 1.70
C LYS A 92 -5.66 0.60 3.02
N SER A 93 -6.40 -0.50 3.14
CA SER A 93 -6.25 -1.55 4.14
C SER A 93 -6.01 -2.88 3.43
N GLU A 94 -5.16 -3.71 4.00
CA GLU A 94 -4.93 -5.10 3.59
C GLU A 94 -5.11 -6.02 4.78
N ILE A 95 -5.78 -7.16 4.55
CA ILE A 95 -5.90 -8.24 5.51
C ILE A 95 -4.61 -9.06 5.44
N VAL A 96 -3.90 -9.17 6.56
CA VAL A 96 -2.72 -10.02 6.70
C VAL A 96 -3.13 -11.42 7.14
N ARG A 97 -4.06 -11.52 8.09
CA ARG A 97 -4.68 -12.77 8.56
C ARG A 97 -6.21 -12.64 8.61
N PRO A 98 -6.93 -13.69 8.21
CA PRO A 98 -6.48 -14.97 7.65
C PRO A 98 -5.96 -14.83 6.21
N HIS A 99 -5.17 -15.81 5.77
CA HIS A 99 -4.81 -15.94 4.37
C HIS A 99 -6.00 -16.39 3.52
N SER A 100 -5.94 -16.13 2.21
CA SER A 100 -6.98 -16.65 1.30
C SER A 100 -6.92 -18.18 1.24
N GLY A 101 -8.07 -18.85 1.41
CA GLY A 101 -8.18 -20.30 1.45
C GLY A 101 -7.84 -20.91 2.82
N GLU A 102 -7.55 -20.11 3.84
CA GLU A 102 -7.30 -20.61 5.19
C GLU A 102 -8.55 -21.23 5.77
N VAL A 103 -8.37 -22.34 6.52
CA VAL A 103 -9.44 -23.03 7.24
C VAL A 103 -9.41 -22.61 8.71
N LEU A 104 -10.50 -22.02 9.16
CA LEU A 104 -10.70 -21.53 10.53
C LEU A 104 -11.61 -22.48 11.32
N GLY A 105 -11.55 -22.41 12.64
CA GLY A 105 -12.48 -23.12 13.53
C GLY A 105 -13.70 -22.27 13.87
N ILE A 106 -14.78 -22.93 14.35
CA ILE A 106 -15.87 -22.24 15.04
C ILE A 106 -15.34 -21.60 16.32
N GLY A 107 -15.87 -20.45 16.72
CA GLY A 107 -15.47 -19.65 17.89
C GLY A 107 -14.79 -18.37 17.51
N THR A 108 -13.95 -17.85 18.40
CA THR A 108 -13.23 -16.59 18.21
C THR A 108 -12.06 -16.77 17.26
N ASN A 109 -12.07 -16.05 16.15
CA ASN A 109 -10.96 -15.95 15.21
C ASN A 109 -10.49 -14.50 15.12
N ARG A 110 -9.19 -14.30 15.21
CA ARG A 110 -8.59 -12.97 15.07
C ARG A 110 -8.34 -12.64 13.61
N LEU A 111 -8.98 -11.60 13.11
CA LEU A 111 -8.62 -10.97 11.84
C LEU A 111 -7.63 -9.85 12.15
N PHE A 112 -6.57 -9.79 11.36
CA PHE A 112 -5.50 -8.82 11.55
C PHE A 112 -5.08 -8.25 10.21
N GLY A 113 -4.71 -6.97 10.21
CA GLY A 113 -4.23 -6.32 9.01
C GLY A 113 -3.54 -4.99 9.26
N VAL A 114 -3.23 -4.34 8.17
CA VAL A 114 -2.54 -3.05 8.15
C VAL A 114 -3.27 -2.08 7.23
N ALA A 115 -3.14 -0.79 7.51
CA ALA A 115 -3.72 0.27 6.70
C ALA A 115 -2.77 1.46 6.60
N TRP A 116 -2.91 2.25 5.55
CA TRP A 116 -2.20 3.52 5.35
C TRP A 116 -3.05 4.50 4.56
N ALA A 117 -2.74 5.77 4.65
CA ALA A 117 -3.49 6.84 3.99
C ALA A 117 -2.61 7.87 3.27
N GLY A 118 -1.45 7.45 2.77
CA GLY A 118 -0.51 8.33 2.09
C GLY A 118 0.02 9.45 3.00
N PRO A 119 -0.14 10.72 2.61
CA PRO A 119 0.27 11.84 3.46
C PRO A 119 -0.70 12.13 4.61
N ASP A 120 -1.87 11.53 4.61
CA ASP A 120 -2.90 11.63 5.65
C ASP A 120 -2.74 10.50 6.68
N ALA A 121 -3.52 10.51 7.75
CA ALA A 121 -3.58 9.44 8.72
C ALA A 121 -4.83 8.57 8.52
N VAL A 122 -4.76 7.32 8.95
CA VAL A 122 -5.91 6.41 8.97
C VAL A 122 -6.84 6.81 10.12
N ALA A 123 -8.08 7.19 9.79
CA ALA A 123 -9.13 7.50 10.76
C ALA A 123 -9.74 6.22 11.35
N GLY A 124 -10.00 5.22 10.50
CA GLY A 124 -10.61 3.96 10.90
C GLY A 124 -10.47 2.89 9.84
N VAL A 125 -10.72 1.66 10.26
CA VAL A 125 -10.81 0.48 9.39
C VAL A 125 -12.10 -0.24 9.69
N GLU A 126 -12.78 -0.71 8.66
CA GLU A 126 -13.98 -1.53 8.76
C GLU A 126 -13.77 -2.88 8.08
N ILE A 127 -14.41 -3.90 8.62
CA ILE A 127 -14.41 -5.28 8.14
C ILE A 127 -15.80 -5.64 7.64
N SER A 128 -15.86 -6.33 6.52
CA SER A 128 -17.06 -7.03 6.07
C SER A 128 -16.82 -8.54 6.11
N LEU A 129 -17.76 -9.28 6.65
CA LEU A 129 -17.77 -10.74 6.74
C LEU A 129 -18.73 -11.39 5.73
N ASP A 130 -19.41 -10.56 4.95
CA ASP A 130 -20.54 -10.93 4.08
C ASP A 130 -20.38 -10.42 2.64
N SER A 131 -19.15 -10.36 2.15
CA SER A 131 -18.81 -9.90 0.79
C SER A 131 -19.10 -8.40 0.54
N GLY A 132 -19.02 -7.57 1.57
CA GLY A 132 -19.18 -6.13 1.44
C GLY A 132 -20.62 -5.62 1.59
N ARG A 133 -21.55 -6.44 2.08
CA ARG A 133 -22.95 -6.04 2.30
C ARG A 133 -23.11 -5.22 3.58
N SER A 134 -22.41 -5.62 4.65
CA SER A 134 -22.34 -4.89 5.91
C SER A 134 -20.91 -4.66 6.34
N TRP A 135 -20.69 -3.65 7.20
CA TRP A 135 -19.37 -3.25 7.65
C TRP A 135 -19.36 -3.05 9.16
N LEU A 136 -18.34 -3.57 9.81
CA LEU A 136 -18.13 -3.55 11.25
C LEU A 136 -16.79 -2.85 11.53
N GLU A 137 -16.74 -2.04 12.57
CA GLU A 137 -15.52 -1.32 12.94
C GLU A 137 -14.46 -2.27 13.48
N ALA A 138 -13.24 -2.15 12.98
CA ALA A 138 -12.07 -2.85 13.48
C ALA A 138 -11.31 -1.96 14.47
N GLN A 139 -10.69 -2.57 15.47
CA GLN A 139 -9.87 -1.86 16.45
C GLN A 139 -8.51 -1.51 15.84
N LEU A 140 -8.14 -0.23 15.87
CA LEU A 140 -6.78 0.20 15.54
C LEU A 140 -5.85 -0.11 16.72
N ILE A 141 -4.73 -0.75 16.47
CA ILE A 141 -3.81 -1.24 17.50
C ILE A 141 -2.38 -0.75 17.29
N GLY A 142 -1.57 -0.76 18.35
CA GLY A 142 -0.16 -0.37 18.32
C GLY A 142 0.10 1.13 18.17
N PRO A 143 1.37 1.53 18.11
CA PRO A 143 1.76 2.92 17.94
C PRO A 143 1.41 3.41 16.53
N ARG A 144 1.02 4.68 16.41
CA ARG A 144 0.78 5.35 15.15
C ARG A 144 1.79 6.46 14.95
N ALA A 145 2.42 6.49 13.79
CA ALA A 145 3.34 7.55 13.39
C ALA A 145 3.00 8.04 11.98
N PRO A 146 3.36 9.28 11.64
CA PRO A 146 3.21 9.78 10.28
C PRO A 146 3.88 8.84 9.26
N TYR A 147 3.25 8.68 8.11
CA TYR A 147 3.74 7.86 7.00
C TYR A 147 3.99 6.38 7.30
N SER A 148 3.56 5.90 8.49
CA SER A 148 3.69 4.50 8.88
C SER A 148 2.40 3.73 8.64
N TRP A 149 2.53 2.43 8.66
CA TRP A 149 1.41 1.52 8.67
C TRP A 149 0.67 1.61 9.99
N THR A 150 -0.66 1.64 9.94
CA THR A 150 -1.53 1.52 11.10
C THR A 150 -2.04 0.09 11.17
N MET A 151 -1.72 -0.61 12.24
CA MET A 151 -2.20 -1.97 12.45
C MET A 151 -3.64 -1.94 12.96
N TRP A 152 -4.41 -2.98 12.63
CA TRP A 152 -5.77 -3.15 13.09
C TRP A 152 -6.09 -4.62 13.34
N GLU A 153 -7.08 -4.88 14.22
CA GLU A 153 -7.61 -6.20 14.47
C GLU A 153 -9.12 -6.20 14.61
N TYR A 154 -9.71 -7.36 14.39
CA TYR A 154 -11.11 -7.63 14.64
C TYR A 154 -11.26 -9.07 15.18
N LEU A 155 -11.91 -9.22 16.32
CA LEU A 155 -12.22 -10.53 16.88
C LEU A 155 -13.55 -11.00 16.33
N TRP A 156 -13.49 -11.99 15.47
CA TRP A 156 -14.66 -12.54 14.79
C TRP A 156 -15.18 -13.78 15.51
N GLU A 157 -16.34 -13.65 16.16
CA GLU A 157 -17.07 -14.78 16.72
C GLU A 157 -17.89 -15.45 15.62
N VAL A 158 -17.47 -16.62 15.15
CA VAL A 158 -18.17 -17.37 14.12
C VAL A 158 -18.78 -18.64 14.71
N ALA A 159 -20.11 -18.78 14.56
CA ALA A 159 -20.87 -19.92 15.06
C ALA A 159 -21.14 -20.98 14.00
N ASP A 160 -21.31 -20.57 12.76
CA ASP A 160 -21.74 -21.47 11.68
C ASP A 160 -20.55 -21.83 10.77
N PRO A 161 -20.39 -23.12 10.44
CA PRO A 161 -19.43 -23.55 9.44
C PRO A 161 -19.88 -23.11 8.05
N GLY A 162 -18.91 -22.83 7.15
CA GLY A 162 -19.22 -22.39 5.80
C GLY A 162 -18.06 -21.67 5.14
N ASP A 163 -18.30 -21.23 3.92
CA ASP A 163 -17.35 -20.40 3.17
C ASP A 163 -17.73 -18.91 3.35
N TYR A 164 -16.75 -18.11 3.73
CA TYR A 164 -16.92 -16.68 3.98
C TYR A 164 -15.98 -15.87 3.07
N THR A 165 -16.45 -14.69 2.70
CA THR A 165 -15.62 -13.72 1.99
C THR A 165 -15.46 -12.48 2.86
N VAL A 166 -14.23 -12.28 3.34
CA VAL A 166 -13.87 -11.18 4.21
C VAL A 166 -13.23 -10.07 3.38
N LEU A 167 -13.61 -8.83 3.70
CA LEU A 167 -13.01 -7.62 3.12
C LEU A 167 -12.62 -6.66 4.24
N SER A 168 -11.63 -5.81 3.98
CA SER A 168 -11.35 -4.65 4.82
C SER A 168 -11.38 -3.38 3.97
N ARG A 169 -11.74 -2.25 4.59
CA ARG A 169 -11.59 -0.92 3.99
C ARG A 169 -11.13 0.08 5.04
N ALA A 170 -10.23 0.96 4.63
CA ALA A 170 -9.77 2.07 5.47
C ALA A 170 -10.44 3.38 5.06
N THR A 171 -10.56 4.28 6.04
CA THR A 171 -10.95 5.67 5.84
C THR A 171 -9.84 6.57 6.37
N SER A 172 -9.46 7.60 5.62
CA SER A 172 -8.48 8.61 6.06
C SER A 172 -9.13 9.71 6.88
N ASN A 173 -8.32 10.49 7.63
CA ASN A 173 -8.81 11.65 8.36
C ASN A 173 -9.47 12.70 7.46
N GLY A 174 -9.02 12.82 6.20
CA GLY A 174 -9.65 13.65 5.18
C GLY A 174 -10.95 13.10 4.59
N GLY A 175 -11.46 11.97 5.12
CA GLY A 175 -12.71 11.36 4.71
C GLY A 175 -12.65 10.55 3.40
N GLN A 176 -11.46 10.28 2.88
CA GLN A 176 -11.30 9.37 1.73
C GLN A 176 -11.55 7.93 2.19
N VAL A 177 -12.43 7.22 1.50
CA VAL A 177 -12.74 5.82 1.77
C VAL A 177 -12.13 4.94 0.70
N GLN A 178 -11.51 3.85 1.11
CA GLN A 178 -10.98 2.85 0.20
C GLN A 178 -12.13 2.23 -0.64
N PRO A 179 -12.01 2.19 -1.97
CA PRO A 179 -13.04 1.61 -2.82
C PRO A 179 -13.07 0.07 -2.69
N THR A 180 -14.23 -0.51 -2.91
CA THR A 180 -14.40 -1.98 -2.91
C THR A 180 -14.10 -2.62 -4.26
N ARG A 181 -13.92 -1.81 -5.31
CA ARG A 181 -13.61 -2.27 -6.67
C ARG A 181 -12.55 -1.41 -7.31
N HIS A 182 -11.75 -2.04 -8.15
CA HIS A 182 -10.77 -1.31 -8.97
C HIS A 182 -11.48 -0.37 -9.94
N ASP A 183 -11.00 0.88 -10.03
CA ASP A 183 -11.42 1.79 -11.09
C ASP A 183 -10.54 1.53 -12.34
N PRO A 184 -11.13 1.08 -13.46
CA PRO A 184 -10.39 0.83 -14.70
C PRO A 184 -9.59 2.04 -15.21
N LEU A 185 -10.01 3.26 -14.86
CA LEU A 185 -9.31 4.50 -15.19
C LEU A 185 -7.92 4.61 -14.53
N ASN A 186 -7.68 3.87 -13.47
CA ASN A 186 -6.37 3.80 -12.85
C ASN A 186 -5.38 2.94 -13.66
N GLY A 187 -5.85 2.15 -14.63
CA GLY A 187 -5.00 1.19 -15.36
C GLY A 187 -4.34 0.22 -14.38
N GLY A 188 -3.02 0.08 -14.47
CA GLY A 188 -2.23 -0.73 -13.53
C GLY A 188 -1.73 0.02 -12.29
N TYR A 189 -2.15 1.27 -12.08
CA TYR A 189 -1.70 2.09 -10.95
C TYR A 189 -2.79 2.26 -9.90
N GLN A 190 -2.40 2.69 -8.69
CA GLN A 190 -3.33 2.90 -7.58
C GLN A 190 -4.22 1.68 -7.30
N ILE A 191 -3.62 0.51 -7.20
CA ILE A 191 -4.31 -0.73 -6.83
C ILE A 191 -4.60 -0.67 -5.32
N HIS A 192 -5.65 0.05 -4.95
CA HIS A 192 -6.00 0.33 -3.56
C HIS A 192 -7.42 -0.12 -3.18
N PHE A 193 -8.10 -0.87 -4.04
CA PHE A 193 -9.40 -1.43 -3.71
C PHE A 193 -9.31 -2.56 -2.67
N SER A 194 -10.41 -2.80 -1.94
CA SER A 194 -10.52 -3.90 -0.98
C SER A 194 -10.39 -5.25 -1.68
N ARG A 195 -9.38 -6.03 -1.28
CA ARG A 195 -9.15 -7.38 -1.84
C ARG A 195 -9.90 -8.41 -1.00
N PRO A 196 -10.78 -9.21 -1.61
CA PRO A 196 -11.49 -10.25 -0.87
C PRO A 196 -10.55 -11.36 -0.42
N ARG A 197 -10.76 -11.84 0.82
CA ARG A 197 -10.14 -13.04 1.37
C ARG A 197 -11.24 -14.09 1.56
N THR A 198 -11.13 -15.22 0.88
CA THR A 198 -12.06 -16.36 1.09
C THR A 198 -11.49 -17.25 2.17
N VAL A 199 -12.30 -17.60 3.14
CA VAL A 199 -11.94 -18.51 4.22
C VAL A 199 -13.03 -19.55 4.40
N ARG A 200 -12.65 -20.75 4.84
CA ARG A 200 -13.59 -21.82 5.20
C ARG A 200 -13.61 -21.99 6.70
N VAL A 201 -14.80 -22.04 7.29
CA VAL A 201 -14.98 -22.33 8.72
C VAL A 201 -15.48 -23.76 8.87
N GLU A 202 -14.83 -24.55 9.73
CA GLU A 202 -15.15 -25.97 10.00
C GLU A 202 -15.37 -26.22 11.48
N ARG A 203 -16.21 -27.22 11.81
CA ARG A 203 -16.58 -27.56 13.20
C ARG A 203 -15.45 -28.20 14.01
N SER A 204 -14.46 -28.82 13.39
CA SER A 204 -13.56 -29.77 14.07
C SER A 204 -12.13 -29.26 14.23
N ARG A 205 -11.81 -28.05 13.85
CA ARG A 205 -10.45 -27.51 14.04
C ARG A 205 -10.33 -26.86 15.41
N ARG A 206 -9.43 -27.38 16.26
CA ARG A 206 -9.01 -26.64 17.47
C ARG A 206 -8.46 -25.30 17.01
N VAL A 207 -8.95 -24.22 17.61
CA VAL A 207 -8.37 -22.90 17.46
C VAL A 207 -6.88 -23.03 17.81
N HIS A 208 -5.99 -22.87 16.85
CA HIS A 208 -4.60 -22.59 17.18
C HIS A 208 -4.60 -21.28 17.94
N ASP A 209 -3.97 -21.25 19.11
CA ASP A 209 -3.78 -20.03 19.87
C ASP A 209 -3.35 -18.93 18.90
N ALA A 210 -4.14 -17.87 18.84
CA ALA A 210 -3.84 -16.77 17.93
C ALA A 210 -2.44 -16.26 18.30
N PRO A 211 -1.52 -16.15 17.33
CA PRO A 211 -0.17 -15.70 17.63
C PRO A 211 -0.22 -14.34 18.31
N THR A 212 0.65 -14.12 19.28
CA THR A 212 0.76 -12.85 19.98
C THR A 212 1.15 -11.73 19.01
N THR A 213 0.86 -10.49 19.38
CA THR A 213 1.26 -9.32 18.57
C THR A 213 2.76 -9.32 18.22
N ALA A 214 3.62 -9.82 19.14
CA ALA A 214 5.05 -9.93 18.92
C ALA A 214 5.42 -11.00 17.88
N GLU A 215 4.75 -12.14 17.90
CA GLU A 215 4.93 -13.22 16.90
C GLU A 215 4.42 -12.81 15.52
N LEU A 216 3.34 -12.01 15.46
CA LEU A 216 2.82 -11.46 14.20
C LEU A 216 3.77 -10.45 13.56
N LEU A 217 4.38 -9.58 14.35
CA LEU A 217 5.35 -8.58 13.86
C LEU A 217 6.60 -9.24 13.26
N GLN A 218 6.98 -10.41 13.74
CA GLN A 218 8.20 -11.11 13.29
C GLN A 218 7.93 -12.02 12.07
N TYR A 219 6.73 -12.57 11.96
CA TYR A 219 6.40 -13.57 10.93
C TYR A 219 5.82 -12.98 9.64
N ASP A 220 5.03 -11.92 9.75
CA ASP A 220 4.21 -11.44 8.63
C ASP A 220 4.84 -10.41 7.71
N MET A 221 5.88 -9.71 8.14
CA MET A 221 6.58 -8.76 7.24
C MET A 221 7.27 -9.49 6.07
N ASN A 222 7.78 -10.70 6.30
CA ASN A 222 8.39 -11.50 5.25
C ASN A 222 7.34 -12.14 4.32
N ALA A 223 6.26 -12.70 4.89
CA ALA A 223 5.17 -13.29 4.11
C ALA A 223 4.40 -12.24 3.29
N PHE A 224 4.19 -11.05 3.85
CA PHE A 224 3.59 -9.93 3.14
C PHE A 224 4.46 -9.44 1.97
N ALA A 225 5.78 -9.41 2.15
CA ALA A 225 6.71 -9.09 1.09
C ALA A 225 6.66 -10.14 -0.03
N GLU A 226 6.61 -11.43 0.30
CA GLU A 226 6.53 -12.52 -0.68
C GLU A 226 5.21 -12.56 -1.43
N GLU A 227 4.05 -12.36 -0.78
CA GLU A 227 2.75 -12.29 -1.47
C GLU A 227 2.63 -11.07 -2.39
N ASN A 228 3.22 -9.93 -2.03
CA ASN A 228 3.17 -8.74 -2.86
C ASN A 228 4.23 -8.72 -3.97
N THR A 229 5.25 -9.58 -3.91
CA THR A 229 6.18 -9.81 -5.03
C THR A 229 5.65 -10.78 -6.07
N ARG A 230 4.63 -11.56 -5.76
CA ARG A 230 3.98 -12.53 -6.68
C ARG A 230 2.87 -11.94 -7.57
N PHE A 231 2.68 -10.64 -7.64
CA PHE A 231 1.93 -10.08 -8.76
C PHE A 231 2.78 -10.24 -10.02
N PRO A 232 2.23 -10.84 -11.09
CA PRO A 232 2.87 -10.74 -12.38
C PRO A 232 2.75 -9.27 -12.82
N LEU A 233 3.69 -8.47 -12.38
CA LEU A 233 4.09 -7.28 -13.09
C LEU A 233 4.90 -7.80 -14.29
N ASP A 234 4.21 -8.30 -15.30
CA ASP A 234 4.67 -8.27 -16.68
C ASP A 234 4.71 -6.80 -17.13
N VAL A 235 5.46 -6.00 -16.40
CA VAL A 235 6.03 -4.77 -16.85
C VAL A 235 7.52 -5.05 -16.91
N ALA A 236 7.98 -5.50 -18.08
CA ALA A 236 9.38 -5.49 -18.41
C ALA A 236 9.90 -4.06 -18.15
N LEU A 237 10.52 -3.86 -17.02
CA LEU A 237 11.41 -2.74 -16.81
C LEU A 237 12.66 -3.09 -17.62
N GLU A 238 12.66 -2.78 -18.93
CA GLU A 238 13.88 -2.67 -19.69
C GLU A 238 14.70 -1.52 -19.07
N PHE A 239 15.57 -1.89 -18.16
CA PHE A 239 16.67 -1.03 -17.75
C PHE A 239 17.63 -0.98 -18.94
N GLY A 240 17.64 0.12 -19.66
CA GLY A 240 18.65 0.38 -20.66
C GLY A 240 20.03 0.26 -20.01
N GLY A 241 20.75 -0.80 -20.36
CA GLY A 241 22.14 -0.98 -20.00
C GLY A 241 22.94 0.22 -20.50
N GLY A 242 23.49 1.02 -19.59
CA GLY A 242 24.57 1.94 -19.89
C GLY A 242 25.81 1.08 -20.09
N GLU A 243 26.23 0.91 -21.33
CA GLU A 243 27.58 0.47 -21.65
C GLU A 243 28.60 1.48 -21.09
N GLY A 244 29.56 0.95 -20.38
CA GLY A 244 30.94 1.32 -20.18
C GLY A 244 31.34 2.80 -20.08
N ILE A 245 31.86 3.20 -18.96
CA ILE A 245 33.31 3.45 -18.69
C ILE A 245 33.53 3.24 -17.20
#